data_e1a0ce9421d77e63575ff5f858cefbd7
#
_entry.id   e1a0ce9421d77e63575ff5f858cefbd7
#
_cell.length_a   1.000
_cell.length_b   1.000
_cell.length_c   1.000
_cell.angle_alpha   90.00
_cell.angle_beta   90.00
_cell.angle_gamma   90.00
#
_symmetry.space_group_name_H-M   'P 1'
#
loop_
_entity.id
_entity.type
_entity.pdbx_description
1 polymer ?
#
loop_
_entity_poly.entity_id
_entity_poly.type
_entity_poly.pdbx_seq_one_letter_code
_entity_poly.pdbx_strand_id
1 'polypeptide(L)'
;MKALILGGTAPHKELIEKLKKRGYHTILVDYFENPPAKEVADEHIMISTLDKEAVLETAKKLNADLVISTCVDQANAVCCYVAEKLGLPIPYSYETALDMTDKSRMKKIMKEHDIPTSDYLVLDEALLRNEDIIDFK
;
A
#
# COMPACT_ATOMS: atom_id res chain seq x y z
N MET A 1 -11.70 4.99 -18.65
CA MET A 1 -10.53 4.95 -17.76
C MET A 1 -10.63 3.72 -16.85
N LYS A 2 -9.52 3.07 -16.54
CA LYS A 2 -9.46 1.90 -15.66
C LYS A 2 -8.71 2.23 -14.39
N ALA A 3 -9.30 1.94 -13.22
CA ALA A 3 -8.66 2.09 -11.93
C ALA A 3 -8.39 0.70 -11.33
N LEU A 4 -7.15 0.46 -10.92
CA LEU A 4 -6.73 -0.71 -10.18
C LEU A 4 -6.74 -0.35 -8.68
N ILE A 5 -7.54 -1.03 -7.88
CA ILE A 5 -7.73 -0.75 -6.46
C ILE A 5 -7.08 -1.87 -5.65
N LEU A 6 -6.07 -1.54 -4.85
CA LEU A 6 -5.34 -2.51 -4.05
C LEU A 6 -5.93 -2.60 -2.63
N GLY A 7 -6.53 -3.75 -2.31
CA GLY A 7 -7.16 -4.06 -1.05
C GLY A 7 -8.69 -4.08 -1.12
N GLY A 8 -9.27 -5.07 -0.44
CA GLY A 8 -10.70 -5.39 -0.53
C GLY A 8 -11.50 -5.14 0.75
N THR A 9 -10.98 -4.37 1.71
CA THR A 9 -11.66 -4.08 2.99
C THR A 9 -12.90 -3.19 2.82
N ALA A 10 -13.73 -3.06 3.84
CA ALA A 10 -14.95 -2.27 3.80
C ALA A 10 -14.74 -0.79 3.35
N PRO A 11 -13.70 -0.05 3.80
CA PRO A 11 -13.44 1.30 3.30
C PRO A 11 -13.19 1.38 1.79
N HIS A 12 -12.70 0.31 1.16
CA HIS A 12 -12.48 0.29 -0.29
C HIS A 12 -13.80 0.29 -1.08
N LYS A 13 -14.94 -0.12 -0.49
CA LYS A 13 -16.25 -0.02 -1.15
C LYS A 13 -16.56 1.44 -1.52
N GLU A 14 -16.42 2.35 -0.57
CA GLU A 14 -16.68 3.77 -0.81
C GLU A 14 -15.73 4.37 -1.85
N LEU A 15 -14.46 3.99 -1.81
CA LEU A 15 -13.48 4.40 -2.82
C LEU A 15 -13.91 3.94 -4.22
N ILE A 16 -14.27 2.66 -4.37
CA ILE A 16 -14.72 2.08 -5.65
C ILE A 16 -15.97 2.81 -6.15
N GLU A 17 -16.98 3.02 -5.31
CA GLU A 17 -18.20 3.74 -5.70
C GLU A 17 -17.93 5.19 -6.16
N LYS A 18 -17.00 5.87 -5.48
CA LYS A 18 -16.57 7.22 -5.89
C LYS A 18 -15.84 7.22 -7.24
N LEU A 19 -15.01 6.21 -7.49
CA LEU A 19 -14.32 6.05 -8.79
C LEU A 19 -15.30 5.74 -9.92
N LYS A 20 -16.29 4.88 -9.68
CA LYS A 20 -17.37 4.57 -10.65
C LYS A 20 -18.16 5.82 -11.00
N LYS A 21 -18.52 6.66 -10.02
CA LYS A 21 -19.19 7.95 -10.26
C LYS A 21 -18.35 8.93 -11.10
N ARG A 22 -17.03 8.75 -11.14
CA ARG A 22 -16.10 9.52 -11.99
C ARG A 22 -15.82 8.86 -13.35
N GLY A 23 -16.53 7.78 -13.66
CA GLY A 23 -16.42 7.08 -14.95
C GLY A 23 -15.27 6.10 -15.06
N TYR A 24 -14.69 5.66 -13.94
CA TYR A 24 -13.71 4.58 -13.96
C TYR A 24 -14.38 3.22 -13.99
N HIS A 25 -13.86 2.32 -14.82
CA HIS A 25 -14.03 0.89 -14.68
C HIS A 25 -13.09 0.41 -13.58
N THR A 26 -13.63 -0.22 -12.56
CA THR A 26 -12.94 -0.50 -11.30
C THR A 26 -12.54 -1.97 -11.21
N ILE A 27 -11.25 -2.22 -10.99
CA ILE A 27 -10.66 -3.55 -10.92
C ILE A 27 -10.04 -3.71 -9.54
N LEU A 28 -10.66 -4.53 -8.72
CA LEU A 28 -10.19 -4.84 -7.37
C LEU A 28 -9.06 -5.86 -7.43
N VAL A 29 -8.00 -5.60 -6.69
CA VAL A 29 -6.90 -6.53 -6.43
C VAL A 29 -6.89 -6.89 -4.96
N ASP A 30 -7.11 -8.14 -4.64
CA ASP A 30 -7.04 -8.69 -3.28
C ASP A 30 -6.81 -10.19 -3.36
N TYR A 31 -6.02 -10.75 -2.45
CA TYR A 31 -5.71 -12.19 -2.46
C TYR A 31 -6.84 -13.05 -1.90
N PHE A 32 -7.76 -12.48 -1.13
CA PHE A 32 -8.95 -13.20 -0.67
C PHE A 32 -9.94 -13.45 -1.82
N GLU A 33 -10.61 -14.58 -1.79
CA GLU A 33 -11.62 -14.92 -2.79
C GLU A 33 -12.87 -14.02 -2.73
N ASN A 34 -13.30 -13.67 -1.53
CA ASN A 34 -14.51 -12.91 -1.29
C ASN A 34 -14.27 -11.72 -0.33
N PRO A 35 -13.42 -10.75 -0.71
CA PRO A 35 -13.23 -9.56 0.10
C PRO A 35 -14.46 -8.65 0.06
N PRO A 36 -14.74 -7.88 1.13
CA PRO A 36 -15.94 -7.03 1.21
C PRO A 36 -16.15 -6.09 0.02
N ALA A 37 -15.09 -5.54 -0.55
CA ALA A 37 -15.19 -4.59 -1.66
C ALA A 37 -15.50 -5.23 -3.03
N LYS A 38 -15.42 -6.56 -3.14
CA LYS A 38 -15.71 -7.29 -4.38
C LYS A 38 -17.13 -7.06 -4.88
N GLU A 39 -18.09 -6.92 -3.98
CA GLU A 39 -19.50 -6.76 -4.36
C GLU A 39 -19.80 -5.47 -5.16
N VAL A 40 -18.96 -4.45 -5.03
CA VAL A 40 -19.14 -3.16 -5.71
C VAL A 40 -18.14 -2.92 -6.85
N ALA A 41 -17.08 -3.73 -6.97
CA ALA A 41 -16.11 -3.65 -8.05
C ALA A 41 -16.68 -4.24 -9.36
N ASP A 42 -16.20 -3.73 -10.50
CA ASP A 42 -16.59 -4.27 -11.81
C ASP A 42 -15.85 -5.59 -12.10
N GLU A 43 -14.59 -5.71 -11.65
CA GLU A 43 -13.77 -6.91 -11.77
C GLU A 43 -12.99 -7.17 -10.48
N HIS A 44 -12.60 -8.43 -10.25
CA HIS A 44 -11.74 -8.83 -9.13
C HIS A 44 -10.62 -9.76 -9.63
N ILE A 45 -9.40 -9.45 -9.24
CA ILE A 45 -8.20 -10.22 -9.56
C ILE A 45 -7.56 -10.70 -8.25
N MET A 46 -7.40 -12.02 -8.13
CA MET A 46 -6.86 -12.65 -6.93
C MET A 46 -5.32 -12.71 -7.00
N ILE A 47 -4.68 -11.63 -6.58
CA ILE A 47 -3.23 -11.56 -6.35
C ILE A 47 -2.95 -10.81 -5.05
N SER A 48 -1.78 -11.02 -4.48
CA SER A 48 -1.36 -10.27 -3.29
C SER A 48 -1.14 -8.80 -3.63
N THR A 49 -1.76 -7.91 -2.85
CA THR A 49 -1.54 -6.47 -2.94
C THR A 49 -0.11 -6.05 -2.57
N LEU A 50 0.68 -6.96 -1.96
CA LEU A 50 2.07 -6.73 -1.56
C LEU A 50 3.08 -7.26 -2.60
N ASP A 51 2.62 -8.04 -3.58
CA ASP A 51 3.45 -8.48 -4.71
C ASP A 51 3.50 -7.38 -5.78
N LYS A 52 4.43 -6.46 -5.60
CA LYS A 52 4.56 -5.28 -6.45
C LYS A 52 4.81 -5.60 -7.93
N GLU A 53 5.50 -6.72 -8.21
CA GLU A 53 5.76 -7.11 -9.60
C GLU A 53 4.51 -7.71 -10.26
N ALA A 54 3.77 -8.57 -9.55
CA ALA A 54 2.49 -9.08 -10.07
C ALA A 54 1.46 -7.97 -10.27
N VAL A 55 1.41 -6.98 -9.36
CA VAL A 55 0.54 -5.79 -9.53
C VAL A 55 0.99 -4.95 -10.73
N LEU A 56 2.30 -4.73 -10.91
CA LEU A 56 2.84 -3.98 -12.05
C LEU A 56 2.47 -4.64 -13.39
N GLU A 57 2.71 -5.94 -13.51
CA GLU A 57 2.37 -6.69 -14.73
C GLU A 57 0.84 -6.68 -15.00
N THR A 58 0.03 -6.77 -13.95
CA THR A 58 -1.42 -6.66 -14.05
C THR A 58 -1.84 -5.27 -14.56
N ALA A 59 -1.28 -4.21 -13.97
CA ALA A 59 -1.57 -2.83 -14.37
C ALA A 59 -1.18 -2.57 -15.84
N LYS A 60 -0.02 -3.07 -16.28
CA LYS A 60 0.41 -3.00 -17.69
C LYS A 60 -0.57 -3.72 -18.64
N LYS A 61 -0.88 -4.99 -18.31
CA LYS A 61 -1.77 -5.82 -19.14
C LYS A 61 -3.15 -5.19 -19.30
N LEU A 62 -3.64 -4.56 -18.27
CA LEU A 62 -4.96 -3.92 -18.26
C LEU A 62 -4.95 -2.50 -18.84
N ASN A 63 -3.78 -1.92 -19.10
CA ASN A 63 -3.61 -0.50 -19.42
C ASN A 63 -4.31 0.37 -18.38
N ALA A 64 -3.95 0.20 -17.11
CA ALA A 64 -4.55 0.96 -16.01
C ALA A 64 -4.19 2.44 -16.12
N ASP A 65 -5.16 3.31 -15.91
CA ASP A 65 -5.00 4.78 -15.88
C ASP A 65 -4.73 5.29 -14.44
N LEU A 66 -5.05 4.46 -13.44
CA LEU A 66 -4.88 4.77 -12.01
C LEU A 66 -4.62 3.50 -11.21
N VAL A 67 -3.68 3.56 -10.28
CA VAL A 67 -3.47 2.54 -9.25
C VAL A 67 -3.58 3.21 -7.88
N ILE A 68 -4.46 2.72 -7.02
CA ILE A 68 -4.82 3.40 -5.77
C ILE A 68 -5.18 2.40 -4.67
N SER A 69 -4.91 2.78 -3.41
CA SER A 69 -5.37 2.08 -2.21
C SER A 69 -5.85 3.08 -1.16
N THR A 70 -6.53 2.59 -0.14
CA THR A 70 -6.90 3.35 1.06
C THR A 70 -6.80 2.45 2.28
N CYS A 71 -6.47 3.02 3.45
CA CYS A 71 -6.45 2.32 4.74
C CYS A 71 -5.49 1.11 4.84
N VAL A 72 -4.58 0.92 3.89
CA VAL A 72 -3.57 -0.15 3.91
C VAL A 72 -2.22 0.44 3.48
N ASP A 73 -1.40 0.82 4.46
CA ASP A 73 -0.13 1.52 4.25
C ASP A 73 0.79 0.79 3.26
N GLN A 74 0.96 -0.52 3.43
CA GLN A 74 1.83 -1.34 2.59
C GLN A 74 1.33 -1.41 1.13
N ALA A 75 0.02 -1.52 0.93
CA ALA A 75 -0.57 -1.50 -0.42
C ALA A 75 -0.40 -0.12 -1.08
N ASN A 76 -0.43 0.96 -0.30
CA ASN A 76 -0.17 2.30 -0.81
C ASN A 76 1.27 2.44 -1.34
N ALA A 77 2.27 1.83 -0.67
CA ALA A 77 3.64 1.80 -1.19
C ALA A 77 3.71 1.06 -2.54
N VAL A 78 2.97 -0.05 -2.70
CA VAL A 78 2.88 -0.77 -3.98
C VAL A 78 2.19 0.09 -5.05
N CYS A 79 1.13 0.84 -4.70
CA CYS A 79 0.50 1.80 -5.63
C CYS A 79 1.52 2.82 -6.14
N CYS A 80 2.32 3.42 -5.26
CA CYS A 80 3.35 4.38 -5.63
C CYS A 80 4.42 3.74 -6.53
N TYR A 81 4.89 2.52 -6.20
CA TYR A 81 5.84 1.78 -7.04
C TYR A 81 5.30 1.59 -8.46
N VAL A 82 4.09 1.07 -8.60
CA VAL A 82 3.49 0.77 -9.91
C VAL A 82 3.24 2.04 -10.70
N ALA A 83 2.67 3.06 -10.06
CA ALA A 83 2.37 4.33 -10.71
C ALA A 83 3.64 5.05 -11.19
N GLU A 84 4.73 5.03 -10.40
CA GLU A 84 6.03 5.60 -10.78
C GLU A 84 6.61 4.86 -12.00
N LYS A 85 6.55 3.51 -12.01
CA LYS A 85 7.02 2.70 -13.16
C LYS A 85 6.24 2.92 -14.44
N LEU A 86 4.96 3.26 -14.35
CA LEU A 86 4.06 3.44 -15.49
C LEU A 86 3.81 4.91 -15.86
N GLY A 87 4.38 5.86 -15.11
CA GLY A 87 4.12 7.29 -15.31
C GLY A 87 2.69 7.69 -15.02
N LEU A 88 2.02 6.99 -14.10
CA LEU A 88 0.65 7.28 -13.66
C LEU A 88 0.63 8.34 -12.55
N PRO A 89 -0.52 8.98 -12.30
CA PRO A 89 -0.65 9.93 -11.19
C PRO A 89 -0.31 9.30 -9.84
N ILE A 90 0.58 9.94 -9.07
CA ILE A 90 0.96 9.54 -7.72
C ILE A 90 1.01 10.76 -6.80
N PRO A 91 0.71 10.62 -5.50
CA PRO A 91 0.83 11.71 -4.55
C PRO A 91 2.30 12.02 -4.17
N TYR A 92 3.17 11.01 -4.16
CA TYR A 92 4.59 11.07 -3.81
C TYR A 92 5.35 9.85 -4.35
N SER A 93 6.69 9.89 -4.32
CA SER A 93 7.54 8.80 -4.84
C SER A 93 7.38 7.49 -4.05
N TYR A 94 7.78 6.38 -4.67
CA TYR A 94 7.83 5.08 -3.98
C TYR A 94 8.75 5.12 -2.75
N GLU A 95 9.90 5.81 -2.83
CA GLU A 95 10.82 5.95 -1.70
C GLU A 95 10.16 6.69 -0.53
N THR A 96 9.46 7.80 -0.80
CA THR A 96 8.68 8.51 0.22
C THR A 96 7.57 7.62 0.82
N ALA A 97 6.92 6.80 0.00
CA ALA A 97 5.93 5.85 0.51
C ALA A 97 6.55 4.84 1.48
N LEU A 98 7.75 4.32 1.20
CA LEU A 98 8.48 3.44 2.12
C LEU A 98 8.85 4.16 3.41
N ASP A 99 9.32 5.40 3.35
CA ASP A 99 9.66 6.20 4.53
C ASP A 99 8.45 6.43 5.44
N MET A 100 7.26 6.53 4.88
CA MET A 100 6.02 6.73 5.63
C MET A 100 5.40 5.44 6.16
N THR A 101 5.66 4.30 5.54
CA THR A 101 5.02 3.02 5.88
C THR A 101 5.91 2.11 6.74
N ASP A 102 7.21 2.16 6.56
CA ASP A 102 8.18 1.47 7.42
C ASP A 102 8.43 2.28 8.69
N LYS A 103 7.98 1.75 9.83
CA LYS A 103 8.06 2.46 11.11
C LYS A 103 9.51 2.71 11.56
N SER A 104 10.46 1.84 11.22
CA SER A 104 11.87 2.04 11.57
C SER A 104 12.49 3.19 10.75
N ARG A 105 12.21 3.24 9.44
CA ARG A 105 12.62 4.33 8.55
C ARG A 105 11.98 5.66 8.98
N MET A 106 10.67 5.66 9.19
CA MET A 106 9.93 6.84 9.64
C MET A 106 10.50 7.41 10.94
N LYS A 107 10.71 6.56 11.94
CA LYS A 107 11.25 6.98 13.25
C LYS A 107 12.68 7.53 13.15
N LYS A 108 13.51 6.92 12.31
CA LYS A 108 14.86 7.40 12.02
C LYS A 108 14.82 8.80 11.42
N ILE A 109 14.02 9.01 10.38
CA ILE A 109 13.86 10.32 9.72
C ILE A 109 13.34 11.37 10.72
N MET A 110 12.35 11.02 11.54
CA MET A 110 11.83 11.94 12.57
C MET A 110 12.94 12.38 13.54
N LYS A 111 13.81 11.47 13.99
CA LYS A 111 14.95 11.81 14.87
C LYS A 111 15.99 12.67 14.16
N GLU A 112 16.31 12.38 12.91
CA GLU A 112 17.30 13.15 12.11
C GLU A 112 16.84 14.59 11.84
N HIS A 113 15.53 14.85 11.88
CA HIS A 113 14.95 16.17 11.63
C HIS A 113 14.35 16.83 12.88
N ASP A 114 14.71 16.35 14.08
CA ASP A 114 14.22 16.89 15.36
C ASP A 114 12.68 16.93 15.49
N ILE A 115 12.00 15.99 14.80
CA ILE A 115 10.55 15.86 14.89
C ILE A 115 10.21 15.03 16.15
N PRO A 116 9.39 15.57 17.07
CA PRO A 116 9.02 14.85 18.28
C PRO A 116 8.41 13.47 17.99
N THR A 117 8.96 12.45 18.60
CA THR A 117 8.49 11.07 18.47
C THR A 117 8.80 10.29 19.75
N SER A 118 8.02 9.23 20.02
CA SER A 118 8.32 8.33 21.14
C SER A 118 9.64 7.60 20.91
N ASP A 119 10.29 7.22 21.98
CA ASP A 119 11.42 6.29 21.92
C ASP A 119 10.98 4.96 21.31
N TYR A 120 11.89 4.29 20.64
CA TYR A 120 11.64 3.03 19.97
C TYR A 120 12.89 2.16 19.96
N LEU A 121 12.67 0.86 19.85
CA LEU A 121 13.70 -0.13 19.64
C LEU A 121 13.34 -0.94 18.40
N VAL A 122 14.32 -1.12 17.52
CA VAL A 122 14.19 -2.05 16.38
C VAL A 122 14.66 -3.42 16.84
N LEU A 123 13.76 -4.38 16.90
CA LEU A 123 14.10 -5.77 17.21
C LEU A 123 14.53 -6.47 15.95
N ASP A 124 15.81 -6.86 15.89
CA ASP A 124 16.36 -7.72 14.86
C ASP A 124 16.73 -9.11 15.44
N GLU A 125 17.13 -10.04 14.58
CA GLU A 125 17.48 -11.38 15.02
C GLU A 125 18.67 -11.41 15.98
N ALA A 126 19.59 -10.45 15.89
CA ALA A 126 20.75 -10.35 16.77
C ALA A 126 20.35 -9.92 18.18
N LEU A 127 19.42 -8.96 18.28
CA LEU A 127 18.85 -8.51 19.55
C LEU A 127 17.97 -9.59 20.20
N LEU A 128 17.18 -10.33 19.40
CA LEU A 128 16.32 -11.41 19.92
C LEU A 128 17.12 -12.60 20.48
N ARG A 129 18.39 -12.78 20.08
CA ARG A 129 19.27 -13.81 20.61
C ARG A 129 19.98 -13.41 21.91
N ASN A 130 19.86 -12.16 22.33
CA ASN A 130 20.57 -11.59 23.47
C ASN A 130 19.55 -11.23 24.55
N GLU A 131 19.27 -12.18 25.45
CA GLU A 131 18.22 -12.08 26.49
C GLU A 131 18.40 -10.90 27.47
N ASP A 132 19.58 -10.27 27.49
CA ASP A 132 19.96 -9.23 28.48
C ASP A 132 19.61 -7.78 28.03
N ILE A 133 19.02 -7.55 26.87
CA ILE A 133 18.95 -6.20 26.27
C ILE A 133 17.56 -5.56 26.30
N ILE A 134 16.50 -6.26 26.65
CA ILE A 134 15.15 -5.67 26.62
C ILE A 134 14.79 -5.12 28.02
N ASP A 135 15.38 -3.99 28.39
CA ASP A 135 14.90 -3.17 29.49
C ASP A 135 14.05 -2.02 28.96
N PHE A 136 12.77 -2.23 28.84
CA PHE A 136 11.79 -1.18 28.58
C PHE A 136 11.50 -0.46 29.91
N LYS A 137 12.19 0.65 30.17
CA LYS A 137 11.83 1.59 31.25
C LYS A 137 10.66 2.47 30.83
#